data_33f624fbeceb103b873a33c3991855f8
#
_entry.id   33f624fbeceb103b873a33c3991855f8
#
_cell.length_a   1.000
_cell.length_b   1.000
_cell.length_c   1.000
_cell.angle_alpha   90.00
_cell.angle_beta   90.00
_cell.angle_gamma   90.00
#
_symmetry.space_group_name_H-M   'P 1'
#
loop_
_entity.id
_entity.type
_entity.pdbx_description
1 polymer ?
#
loop_
_entity_poly.entity_id
_entity_poly.type
_entity_poly.pdbx_seq_one_letter_code
_entity_poly.pdbx_strand_id
1 'polypeptide(L)'
;MSLAPITGDGGKLAAQAADQTQKTTPVQEFQGILKNGLNAIKEDMDSIFEEASALYQIPSKLLRAVAKAESGFNPKAVSKAGAMGVMQLMPGTARSLGVSDPYNARQNILGGAKYLKQNLDRFGGDVSLALA
;
A
#
# COMPACT_ATOMS: atom_id res chain seq x y z
N MET A 1 -5.74 3.54 36.96
CA MET A 1 -6.35 3.87 36.59
C MET A 1 -6.61 3.64 36.31
N SER A 2 -6.35 3.36 37.16
CA SER A 2 -6.92 3.42 36.67
C SER A 2 -7.01 3.18 36.19
N LEU A 3 -6.76 3.03 36.09
CA LEU A 3 -7.25 3.12 35.45
C LEU A 3 -7.26 2.93 34.85
N ALA A 4 -6.80 2.79 34.99
CA ALA A 4 -7.24 2.95 34.35
C ALA A 4 -7.17 2.73 33.87
N PRO A 5 -7.13 2.59 33.87
CA PRO A 5 -7.42 2.69 33.29
C PRO A 5 -7.42 2.48 32.78
N ILE A 6 -7.14 2.57 33.11
CA ILE A 6 -7.46 2.77 32.48
C ILE A 6 -7.45 2.65 31.93
N THR A 7 -7.09 2.71 32.37
CA THR A 7 -7.52 2.95 31.80
C THR A 7 -7.54 2.83 31.26
N GLY A 8 -6.93 2.73 31.54
CA GLY A 8 -7.26 3.10 30.88
C GLY A 8 -7.22 2.85 30.30
N ASP A 9 -6.86 2.95 30.37
CA ASP A 9 -7.30 2.96 29.78
C ASP A 9 -7.45 2.73 29.11
N GLY A 10 -6.79 2.66 29.44
CA GLY A 10 -7.30 2.89 28.72
C GLY A 10 -7.48 2.55 28.18
N GLY A 11 -6.95 2.36 28.03
CA GLY A 11 -7.53 2.49 27.52
C GLY A 11 -7.77 2.09 27.16
N LYS A 12 -7.35 2.07 26.74
CA LYS A 12 -8.05 2.07 26.50
C LYS A 12 -8.34 1.89 25.84
N LEU A 13 -7.80 1.86 25.81
CA LEU A 13 -8.54 1.97 25.30
C LEU A 13 -9.01 1.77 24.77
N ALA A 14 -8.58 1.58 24.61
CA ALA A 14 -9.38 1.68 24.16
C ALA A 14 -9.94 1.38 23.90
N ALA A 15 -9.75 1.26 23.96
CA ALA A 15 -10.56 1.22 23.76
C ALA A 15 -11.08 1.11 23.47
N GLN A 16 -11.14 1.19 23.45
CA GLN A 16 -11.94 1.25 23.31
C GLN A 16 -12.40 1.23 22.60
N ALA A 17 -12.08 1.20 22.41
CA ALA A 17 -12.80 1.27 21.90
C ALA A 17 -13.49 0.91 21.49
N ALA A 18 -13.43 0.79 21.53
CA ALA A 18 -14.27 0.52 21.27
C ALA A 18 -15.03 0.19 21.29
N ASP A 19 -15.17 0.21 21.69
CA ASP A 19 -16.19 -0.21 21.89
C ASP A 19 -16.96 -0.57 21.58
N GLN A 20 -16.73 -0.73 21.26
CA GLN A 20 -17.58 -1.09 20.89
C GLN A 20 -18.58 -1.76 20.97
N THR A 21 -18.68 -1.78 21.13
CA THR A 21 -19.59 -2.64 21.35
C THR A 21 -20.72 -3.06 20.45
N GLN A 22 -20.55 -3.62 19.48
CA GLN A 22 -21.50 -3.97 18.45
C GLN A 22 -22.29 -5.22 18.79
N LYS A 23 -23.59 -5.16 18.61
CA LYS A 23 -24.46 -6.29 18.90
C LYS A 23 -24.92 -6.94 17.62
N THR A 24 -23.98 -7.39 16.81
CA THR A 24 -24.33 -8.06 15.54
C THR A 24 -24.28 -9.57 15.71
N THR A 25 -25.00 -10.27 14.85
CA THR A 25 -24.91 -11.73 14.78
C THR A 25 -23.57 -12.13 14.16
N PRO A 26 -23.08 -13.34 14.42
CA PRO A 26 -21.81 -13.80 13.80
C PRO A 26 -21.84 -13.73 12.28
N VAL A 27 -22.97 -14.04 11.64
CA VAL A 27 -23.09 -13.98 10.19
C VAL A 27 -23.00 -12.55 9.68
N GLN A 28 -23.72 -11.65 10.33
CA GLN A 28 -23.71 -10.23 9.98
C GLN A 28 -22.31 -9.65 10.18
N GLU A 29 -21.66 -10.03 11.25
CA GLU A 29 -20.30 -9.63 11.54
C GLU A 29 -19.34 -10.07 10.45
N PHE A 30 -19.44 -11.34 10.04
CA PHE A 30 -18.60 -11.91 9.00
C PHE A 30 -18.83 -11.20 7.66
N GLN A 31 -20.10 -10.98 7.30
CA GLN A 31 -20.42 -10.28 6.05
C GLN A 31 -19.92 -8.85 6.07
N GLY A 32 -20.04 -8.18 7.21
CA GLY A 32 -19.53 -6.83 7.38
C GLY A 32 -18.01 -6.78 7.22
N ILE A 33 -17.31 -7.75 7.79
CA ILE A 33 -15.88 -7.86 7.68
C ILE A 33 -15.45 -8.10 6.23
N LEU A 34 -16.14 -8.97 5.51
CA LEU A 34 -15.85 -9.23 4.09
C LEU A 34 -16.04 -7.98 3.25
N LYS A 35 -17.17 -7.32 3.42
CA LYS A 35 -17.49 -6.12 2.65
C LYS A 35 -16.51 -5.00 2.97
N ASN A 36 -16.27 -4.77 4.24
CA ASN A 36 -15.32 -3.75 4.68
C ASN A 36 -13.90 -4.09 4.26
N GLY A 37 -13.55 -5.36 4.26
CA GLY A 37 -12.25 -5.83 3.82
C GLY A 37 -12.00 -5.54 2.35
N LEU A 38 -12.99 -5.75 1.50
CA LEU A 38 -12.87 -5.43 0.08
C LEU A 38 -12.73 -3.93 -0.15
N ASN A 39 -13.53 -3.14 0.56
CA ASN A 39 -13.43 -1.69 0.47
C ASN A 39 -12.08 -1.19 1.02
N ALA A 40 -11.62 -1.80 2.11
CA ALA A 40 -10.35 -1.46 2.74
C ALA A 40 -9.17 -1.77 1.83
N ILE A 41 -9.21 -2.88 1.08
CA ILE A 41 -8.14 -3.21 0.12
C ILE A 41 -8.03 -2.11 -0.93
N LYS A 42 -9.14 -1.65 -1.45
CA LYS A 42 -9.16 -0.58 -2.43
C LYS A 42 -8.68 0.74 -1.82
N GLU A 43 -9.16 1.05 -0.63
CA GLU A 43 -8.75 2.26 0.09
C GLU A 43 -7.28 2.20 0.46
N ASP A 44 -6.79 1.01 0.88
CA ASP A 44 -5.39 0.81 1.21
C ASP A 44 -4.48 1.09 0.02
N MET A 45 -4.86 0.62 -1.15
CA MET A 45 -4.06 0.88 -2.35
C MET A 45 -4.00 2.38 -2.64
N ASP A 46 -5.14 3.06 -2.58
CA ASP A 46 -5.18 4.51 -2.76
C ASP A 46 -4.34 5.22 -1.70
N SER A 47 -4.46 4.80 -0.45
CA SER A 47 -3.67 5.36 0.66
C SER A 47 -2.18 5.13 0.46
N ILE A 48 -1.81 3.98 -0.06
CA ILE A 48 -0.41 3.65 -0.32
C ILE A 48 0.15 4.57 -1.42
N PHE A 49 -0.61 4.83 -2.48
CA PHE A 49 -0.17 5.75 -3.52
C PHE A 49 0.03 7.16 -2.95
N GLU A 50 -0.88 7.61 -2.07
CA GLU A 50 -0.74 8.93 -1.44
C GLU A 50 0.47 8.97 -0.51
N GLU A 51 0.68 7.93 0.24
CA GLU A 51 1.84 7.82 1.14
C GLU A 51 3.14 7.82 0.33
N ALA A 52 3.20 7.04 -0.73
CA ALA A 52 4.37 6.98 -1.60
C ALA A 52 4.66 8.33 -2.24
N SER A 53 3.60 9.00 -2.68
CA SER A 53 3.69 10.35 -3.25
C SER A 53 4.32 11.33 -2.27
N ALA A 54 3.86 11.30 -1.03
CA ALA A 54 4.39 12.17 0.03
C ALA A 54 5.85 11.85 0.37
N LEU A 55 6.16 10.55 0.49
CA LEU A 55 7.50 10.11 0.87
C LEU A 55 8.56 10.44 -0.18
N TYR A 56 8.23 10.22 -1.43
CA TYR A 56 9.21 10.34 -2.51
C TYR A 56 9.00 11.57 -3.37
N GLN A 57 8.05 12.42 -3.01
CA GLN A 57 7.77 13.68 -3.71
C GLN A 57 7.52 13.45 -5.20
N ILE A 58 6.67 12.49 -5.49
CA ILE A 58 6.24 12.16 -6.85
C ILE A 58 4.72 12.33 -6.88
N PRO A 59 4.15 13.00 -7.88
CA PRO A 59 2.69 13.14 -7.95
C PRO A 59 2.01 11.76 -7.90
N SER A 60 1.01 11.60 -7.05
CA SER A 60 0.29 10.33 -6.94
C SER A 60 -0.35 9.94 -8.26
N LYS A 61 -0.76 10.91 -9.06
CA LYS A 61 -1.31 10.70 -10.39
C LYS A 61 -0.29 9.97 -11.30
N LEU A 62 0.98 10.34 -11.22
CA LEU A 62 2.04 9.69 -11.99
C LEU A 62 2.25 8.25 -11.51
N LEU A 63 2.30 8.05 -10.20
CA LEU A 63 2.45 6.70 -9.63
C LEU A 63 1.29 5.79 -10.05
N ARG A 64 0.07 6.31 -10.02
CA ARG A 64 -1.12 5.55 -10.45
C ARG A 64 -1.07 5.25 -11.94
N ALA A 65 -0.62 6.19 -12.74
CA ALA A 65 -0.50 5.99 -14.19
C ALA A 65 0.51 4.89 -14.51
N VAL A 66 1.64 4.87 -13.82
CA VAL A 66 2.65 3.82 -13.97
C VAL A 66 2.07 2.47 -13.56
N ALA A 67 1.44 2.40 -12.40
CA ALA A 67 0.85 1.16 -11.91
C ALA A 67 -0.22 0.63 -12.87
N LYS A 68 -1.04 1.50 -13.41
CA LYS A 68 -2.06 1.12 -14.37
C LYS A 68 -1.45 0.56 -15.65
N ALA A 69 -0.42 1.22 -16.16
CA ALA A 69 0.26 0.79 -17.38
C ALA A 69 1.00 -0.53 -17.16
N GLU A 70 1.62 -0.70 -16.00
CA GLU A 70 2.44 -1.88 -15.71
C GLU A 70 1.60 -3.12 -15.43
N SER A 71 0.59 -3.01 -14.60
CA SER A 71 -0.15 -4.19 -14.13
C SER A 71 -1.67 -4.04 -14.13
N GLY A 72 -2.20 -2.86 -14.46
CA GLY A 72 -3.62 -2.58 -14.28
C GLY A 72 -4.00 -2.68 -12.80
N PHE A 73 -3.12 -2.27 -11.90
CA PHE A 73 -3.31 -2.32 -10.45
C PHE A 73 -3.43 -3.74 -9.90
N ASN A 74 -2.86 -4.72 -10.59
CA ASN A 74 -2.94 -6.12 -10.16
C ASN A 74 -1.75 -6.49 -9.29
N PRO A 75 -1.94 -6.70 -7.98
CA PRO A 75 -0.81 -7.02 -7.09
C PRO A 75 -0.17 -8.39 -7.38
N LYS A 76 -0.86 -9.24 -8.12
CA LYS A 76 -0.36 -10.59 -8.45
C LYS A 76 0.17 -10.70 -9.87
N ALA A 77 0.27 -9.59 -10.59
CA ALA A 77 0.72 -9.62 -11.97
C ALA A 77 2.17 -10.09 -12.09
N VAL A 78 2.43 -10.94 -13.07
CA VAL A 78 3.77 -11.42 -13.40
C VAL A 78 3.94 -11.31 -14.91
N SER A 79 4.97 -10.62 -15.36
CA SER A 79 5.26 -10.53 -16.79
C SER A 79 6.07 -11.73 -17.26
N LYS A 80 6.18 -11.89 -18.58
CA LYS A 80 7.01 -12.95 -19.18
C LYS A 80 8.47 -12.82 -18.76
N ALA A 81 8.94 -11.60 -18.56
CA ALA A 81 10.32 -11.35 -18.15
C ALA A 81 10.55 -11.54 -16.65
N GLY A 82 9.48 -11.75 -15.87
CA GLY A 82 9.57 -11.95 -14.43
C GLY A 82 9.34 -10.71 -13.58
N ALA A 83 8.85 -9.62 -14.18
CA ALA A 83 8.45 -8.44 -13.41
C ALA A 83 7.21 -8.78 -12.58
N MET A 84 7.15 -8.29 -11.36
CA MET A 84 6.18 -8.72 -10.37
C MET A 84 5.42 -7.56 -9.76
N GLY A 85 4.13 -7.77 -9.54
CA GLY A 85 3.27 -6.92 -8.71
C GLY A 85 2.76 -5.66 -9.37
N VAL A 86 2.22 -4.77 -8.55
CA VAL A 86 1.54 -3.56 -9.00
C VAL A 86 2.41 -2.69 -9.90
N MET A 87 3.65 -2.46 -9.52
CA MET A 87 4.59 -1.60 -10.25
C MET A 87 5.56 -2.40 -11.13
N GLN A 88 5.39 -3.71 -11.20
CA GLN A 88 6.19 -4.61 -12.04
C GLN A 88 7.69 -4.47 -11.79
N LEU A 89 8.10 -4.85 -10.59
CA LEU A 89 9.50 -4.84 -10.20
C LEU A 89 10.19 -6.13 -10.61
N MET A 90 11.36 -6.02 -11.23
CA MET A 90 12.18 -7.18 -11.52
C MET A 90 12.79 -7.73 -10.23
N PRO A 91 13.08 -9.04 -10.15
CA PRO A 91 13.56 -9.66 -8.91
C PRO A 91 14.79 -8.99 -8.31
N GLY A 92 15.78 -8.66 -9.14
CA GLY A 92 17.00 -8.00 -8.66
C GLY A 92 16.71 -6.60 -8.11
N THR A 93 15.87 -5.86 -8.80
CA THR A 93 15.46 -4.52 -8.38
C THR A 93 14.68 -4.58 -7.07
N ALA A 94 13.75 -5.52 -6.95
CA ALA A 94 12.98 -5.71 -5.72
C ALA A 94 13.92 -5.96 -4.54
N ARG A 95 14.89 -6.83 -4.72
CA ARG A 95 15.86 -7.13 -3.65
C ARG A 95 16.67 -5.90 -3.26
N SER A 96 17.14 -5.15 -4.24
CA SER A 96 17.96 -3.95 -3.97
C SER A 96 17.14 -2.86 -3.26
N LEU A 97 15.83 -2.85 -3.45
CA LEU A 97 14.94 -1.88 -2.80
C LEU A 97 14.47 -2.34 -1.42
N GLY A 98 14.80 -3.56 -1.02
CA GLY A 98 14.35 -4.12 0.25
C GLY A 98 12.91 -4.63 0.21
N VAL A 99 12.40 -4.94 -0.99
CA VAL A 99 11.07 -5.50 -1.16
C VAL A 99 11.16 -7.00 -0.97
N SER A 100 10.69 -7.49 0.16
CA SER A 100 10.76 -8.93 0.49
C SER A 100 9.61 -9.70 -0.14
N ASP A 101 8.46 -9.07 -0.32
CA ASP A 101 7.31 -9.67 -0.98
C ASP A 101 6.79 -8.74 -2.09
N PRO A 102 7.22 -8.98 -3.32
CA PRO A 102 6.80 -8.13 -4.45
C PRO A 102 5.32 -8.21 -4.79
N TYR A 103 4.61 -9.22 -4.27
CA TYR A 103 3.17 -9.35 -4.46
C TYR A 103 2.36 -8.67 -3.36
N ASN A 104 3.02 -8.10 -2.36
CA ASN A 104 2.40 -7.26 -1.36
C ASN A 104 2.28 -5.86 -1.94
N ALA A 105 1.05 -5.36 -2.08
CA ALA A 105 0.81 -4.08 -2.74
C ALA A 105 1.61 -2.94 -2.10
N ARG A 106 1.63 -2.89 -0.77
CA ARG A 106 2.34 -1.84 -0.05
C ARG A 106 3.83 -1.86 -0.33
N GLN A 107 4.45 -3.02 -0.19
CA GLN A 107 5.88 -3.15 -0.45
C GLN A 107 6.22 -2.81 -1.90
N ASN A 108 5.41 -3.30 -2.82
CA ASN A 108 5.64 -3.10 -4.25
C ASN A 108 5.50 -1.62 -4.63
N ILE A 109 4.44 -0.98 -4.20
CA ILE A 109 4.18 0.43 -4.54
C ILE A 109 5.23 1.34 -3.91
N LEU A 110 5.55 1.14 -2.64
CA LEU A 110 6.57 1.95 -1.98
C LEU A 110 7.94 1.72 -2.60
N GLY A 111 8.28 0.47 -2.90
CA GLY A 111 9.55 0.14 -3.57
C GLY A 111 9.60 0.70 -4.98
N GLY A 112 8.51 0.59 -5.72
CA GLY A 112 8.40 1.14 -7.06
C GLY A 112 8.53 2.66 -7.11
N ALA A 113 7.91 3.33 -6.14
CA ALA A 113 8.02 4.78 -6.03
C ALA A 113 9.46 5.21 -5.70
N LYS A 114 10.10 4.49 -4.81
CA LYS A 114 11.51 4.73 -4.47
C LYS A 114 12.40 4.57 -5.70
N TYR A 115 12.17 3.51 -6.46
CA TYR A 115 12.91 3.23 -7.68
C TYR A 115 12.70 4.34 -8.71
N LEU A 116 11.47 4.77 -8.90
CA LEU A 116 11.15 5.86 -9.81
C LEU A 116 11.85 7.15 -9.36
N LYS A 117 11.84 7.44 -8.07
CA LYS A 117 12.52 8.62 -7.51
C LYS A 117 14.02 8.56 -7.78
N GLN A 118 14.63 7.40 -7.57
CA GLN A 118 16.05 7.21 -7.86
C GLN A 118 16.36 7.50 -9.33
N ASN A 119 15.49 7.02 -10.22
CA ASN A 119 15.66 7.24 -11.65
C ASN A 119 15.41 8.70 -12.04
N LEU A 120 14.42 9.34 -11.44
CA LEU A 120 14.17 10.77 -11.67
C LEU A 120 15.38 11.61 -11.25
N ASP A 121 15.95 11.30 -10.10
CA ASP A 121 17.12 12.02 -9.60
C ASP A 121 18.31 11.81 -10.52
N ARG A 122 18.48 10.58 -11.01
CA ARG A 122 19.56 10.23 -11.93
C ARG A 122 19.46 11.01 -13.25
N PHE A 123 18.23 11.19 -13.76
CA PHE A 123 18.00 11.81 -15.05
C PHE A 123 17.55 13.27 -14.94
N GLY A 124 17.83 13.91 -13.80
CA GLY A 124 17.54 15.33 -13.61
C GLY A 124 16.05 15.68 -13.61
N GLY A 125 15.21 14.73 -13.23
CA GLY A 125 13.78 14.94 -13.18
C GLY A 125 13.04 14.68 -14.48
N ASP A 126 13.72 14.19 -15.51
CA ASP A 126 13.10 13.88 -16.79
C ASP A 126 12.32 12.57 -16.68
N VAL A 127 10.99 12.66 -16.70
CA VAL A 127 10.09 11.52 -16.52
C VAL A 127 10.25 10.51 -17.66
N SER A 128 10.43 10.98 -18.88
CA SER A 128 10.58 10.08 -20.02
C SER A 128 11.80 9.19 -19.88
N LEU A 129 12.92 9.75 -19.46
CA LEU A 129 14.15 8.99 -19.24
C LEU A 129 14.03 8.07 -18.05
N ALA A 130 13.36 8.50 -16.99
CA ALA A 130 13.18 7.68 -15.78
C ALA A 130 12.31 6.45 -16.02
N LEU A 131 11.36 6.54 -16.93
CA LEU A 131 10.46 5.44 -17.28
C LEU A 131 10.99 4.56 -18.40
N ALA A 132 12.02 4.99 -19.07
CA ALA A 132 12.66 4.18 -20.10
C ALA A 132 13.50 3.07 -19.46
#